data_4db4e6f7ef94e54dc6a0c8844c667ba7
#
_entry.id   4db4e6f7ef94e54dc6a0c8844c667ba7
#
_cell.length_a   1.000
_cell.length_b   1.000
_cell.length_c   1.000
_cell.angle_alpha   90.00
_cell.angle_beta   90.00
_cell.angle_gamma   90.00
#
_symmetry.space_group_name_H-M   'P 1'
#
loop_
_entity.id
_entity.type
_entity.pdbx_description
1 polymer ?
#
loop_
_entity_poly.entity_id
_entity_poly.type
_entity_poly.pdbx_seq_one_letter_code
_entity_poly.pdbx_strand_id
1 'polypeptide(L)'
;MSRTITRDELKAALGTANAPTLIEALPARYYVDAHLPGAINIPHDAINEGVKQILPDLDAPIVVYCANGPCKNSGIAQMALAKLGYTNVRDYHDGKNDWREAGLPLQGQGALEKTA
;
A
#
# COMPACT_ATOMS: atom_id res chain seq x y z
N MET A 1 -3.32 -3.54 19.73
CA MET A 1 -4.00 -2.56 18.87
C MET A 1 -3.99 -3.01 17.44
N SER A 2 -5.12 -2.84 16.77
CA SER A 2 -5.19 -3.16 15.35
C SER A 2 -4.37 -2.16 14.55
N ARG A 3 -3.56 -2.70 13.63
CA ARG A 3 -2.80 -1.90 12.69
C ARG A 3 -3.32 -2.08 11.27
N THR A 4 -4.60 -2.40 11.15
CA THR A 4 -5.25 -2.56 9.85
C THR A 4 -6.09 -1.33 9.52
N ILE A 5 -6.41 -1.19 8.24
CA ILE A 5 -7.31 -0.15 7.76
C ILE A 5 -8.27 -0.79 6.75
N THR A 6 -9.54 -0.41 6.80
CA THR A 6 -10.53 -0.88 5.85
C THR A 6 -10.48 -0.05 4.55
N ARG A 7 -11.12 -0.59 3.49
CA ARG A 7 -11.24 0.15 2.23
C ARG A 7 -11.88 1.52 2.43
N ASP A 8 -12.97 1.57 3.18
CA ASP A 8 -13.70 2.83 3.36
C ASP A 8 -12.89 3.83 4.18
N GLU A 9 -12.20 3.35 5.22
CA GLU A 9 -11.30 4.20 6.00
C GLU A 9 -10.15 4.73 5.14
N LEU A 10 -9.57 3.87 4.30
CA LEU A 10 -8.48 4.27 3.42
C LEU A 10 -8.94 5.30 2.40
N LYS A 11 -10.09 5.06 1.78
CA LYS A 11 -10.65 5.99 0.81
C LYS A 11 -10.86 7.37 1.43
N ALA A 12 -11.40 7.42 2.66
CA ALA A 12 -11.60 8.67 3.38
C ALA A 12 -10.25 9.35 3.69
N ALA A 13 -9.27 8.58 4.15
CA ALA A 13 -7.94 9.12 4.49
C ALA A 13 -7.24 9.72 3.27
N LEU A 14 -7.37 9.09 2.11
CA LEU A 14 -6.75 9.59 0.87
C LEU A 14 -7.32 10.93 0.42
N GLY A 15 -8.53 11.27 0.86
CA GLY A 15 -9.15 12.56 0.54
C GLY A 15 -8.80 13.68 1.49
N THR A 16 -7.88 13.47 2.43
CA THR A 16 -7.51 14.48 3.43
C THR A 16 -6.15 15.09 3.12
N ALA A 17 -5.84 16.21 3.81
CA ALA A 17 -4.53 16.85 3.70
C ALA A 17 -3.39 15.98 4.23
N ASN A 18 -3.71 15.01 5.10
CA ASN A 18 -2.73 14.08 5.67
C ASN A 18 -2.87 12.68 5.04
N ALA A 19 -3.11 12.64 3.73
CA ALA A 19 -3.26 11.38 3.03
C ALA A 19 -2.02 10.49 3.23
N PRO A 20 -2.22 9.19 3.53
CA PRO A 20 -1.08 8.29 3.73
C PRO A 20 -0.35 8.01 2.43
N THR A 21 0.93 7.68 2.54
CA THR A 21 1.69 7.12 1.43
C THR A 21 1.29 5.66 1.29
N LEU A 22 0.93 5.26 0.07
CA LEU A 22 0.56 3.88 -0.23
C LEU A 22 1.78 3.12 -0.73
N ILE A 23 2.03 1.94 -0.16
CA ILE A 23 3.13 1.07 -0.59
C ILE A 23 2.53 -0.27 -1.02
N GLU A 24 2.71 -0.63 -2.29
CA GLU A 24 2.37 -1.96 -2.77
C GLU A 24 3.53 -2.91 -2.50
N ALA A 25 3.30 -3.91 -1.66
CA ALA A 25 4.34 -4.82 -1.17
C ALA A 25 4.49 -6.06 -2.05
N LEU A 26 4.12 -5.97 -3.31
CA LEU A 26 4.19 -7.04 -4.30
C LEU A 26 5.39 -6.87 -5.23
N PRO A 27 5.80 -7.93 -5.94
CA PRO A 27 6.80 -7.79 -7.00
C PRO A 27 6.37 -6.77 -8.07
N ALA A 28 7.36 -6.14 -8.70
CA ALA A 28 7.12 -5.02 -9.61
C ALA A 28 6.14 -5.33 -10.74
N ARG A 29 6.10 -6.57 -11.24
CA ARG A 29 5.19 -6.94 -12.33
C ARG A 29 3.72 -6.73 -11.98
N TYR A 30 3.37 -6.93 -10.72
CA TYR A 30 1.99 -6.72 -10.26
C TYR A 30 1.66 -5.22 -10.17
N TYR A 31 2.62 -4.43 -9.74
CA TYR A 31 2.49 -2.99 -9.64
C TYR A 31 2.31 -2.36 -11.02
N VAL A 32 3.12 -2.78 -11.98
CA VAL A 32 3.06 -2.27 -13.35
C VAL A 32 1.70 -2.58 -13.99
N ASP A 33 1.15 -3.77 -13.71
CA ASP A 33 -0.17 -4.15 -14.22
C ASP A 33 -1.25 -3.22 -13.66
N ALA A 34 -1.34 -3.11 -12.35
CA ALA A 34 -2.34 -2.25 -11.69
C ALA A 34 -1.95 -1.99 -10.25
N HIS A 35 -2.14 -0.77 -9.80
CA HIS A 35 -1.91 -0.38 -8.40
C HIS A 35 -2.89 0.73 -8.00
N LEU A 36 -3.06 0.95 -6.71
CA LEU A 36 -3.87 2.05 -6.21
C LEU A 36 -3.27 3.39 -6.64
N PRO A 37 -4.11 4.42 -6.90
CA PRO A 37 -3.61 5.70 -7.38
C PRO A 37 -2.56 6.30 -6.44
N GLY A 38 -1.42 6.67 -7.02
CA GLY A 38 -0.33 7.29 -6.29
C GLY A 38 0.53 6.34 -5.45
N ALA A 39 0.26 5.04 -5.46
CA ALA A 39 1.05 4.08 -4.70
C ALA A 39 2.47 3.96 -5.25
N ILE A 40 3.42 3.69 -4.36
CA ILE A 40 4.78 3.33 -4.76
C ILE A 40 4.98 1.83 -4.56
N ASN A 41 5.94 1.27 -5.28
CA ASN A 41 6.20 -0.16 -5.22
C ASN A 41 7.47 -0.44 -4.41
N ILE A 42 7.30 -1.12 -3.27
CA ILE A 42 8.43 -1.64 -2.51
C ILE A 42 8.05 -3.07 -2.12
N PRO A 43 8.56 -4.09 -2.81
CA PRO A 43 8.25 -5.48 -2.45
C PRO A 43 8.55 -5.75 -0.98
N HIS A 44 7.81 -6.68 -0.39
CA HIS A 44 7.91 -6.94 1.06
C HIS A 44 9.33 -7.30 1.52
N ASP A 45 10.12 -7.91 0.65
CA ASP A 45 11.49 -8.32 0.96
C ASP A 45 12.53 -7.25 0.60
N ALA A 46 12.10 -6.11 0.09
CA ALA A 46 12.97 -4.98 -0.24
C ALA A 46 12.86 -3.83 0.77
N ILE A 47 12.09 -3.99 1.82
CA ILE A 47 11.97 -2.99 2.88
C ILE A 47 13.27 -3.03 3.72
N ASN A 48 14.07 -1.97 3.60
CA ASN A 48 15.36 -1.87 4.31
C ASN A 48 15.66 -0.39 4.57
N GLU A 49 16.86 -0.10 5.05
CA GLU A 49 17.26 1.28 5.38
C GLU A 49 17.08 2.27 4.23
N GLY A 50 17.12 1.80 2.98
CA GLY A 50 16.92 2.67 1.81
C GLY A 50 15.58 3.37 1.78
N VAL A 51 14.55 2.78 2.41
CA VAL A 51 13.22 3.40 2.43
C VAL A 51 13.24 4.75 3.16
N LYS A 52 14.17 4.95 4.08
CA LYS A 52 14.29 6.22 4.81
C LYS A 52 14.69 7.40 3.92
N GLN A 53 15.30 7.12 2.78
CA GLN A 53 15.62 8.16 1.80
C GLN A 53 14.37 8.60 1.03
N ILE A 54 13.45 7.66 0.81
CA ILE A 54 12.19 7.91 0.10
C ILE A 54 11.16 8.53 1.06
N LEU A 55 11.11 8.01 2.28
CA LEU A 55 10.14 8.40 3.31
C LEU A 55 10.90 8.75 4.60
N PRO A 56 11.49 9.95 4.67
CA PRO A 56 12.34 10.32 5.81
C PRO A 56 11.60 10.58 7.11
N ASP A 57 10.30 10.90 7.05
CA ASP A 57 9.51 11.16 8.25
C ASP A 57 9.00 9.84 8.84
N LEU A 58 9.57 9.43 9.97
CA LEU A 58 9.22 8.18 10.62
C LEU A 58 7.82 8.16 11.23
N ASP A 59 7.19 9.32 11.38
CA ASP A 59 5.84 9.44 11.93
C ASP A 59 4.78 9.69 10.86
N ALA A 60 5.18 9.79 9.60
CA ALA A 60 4.25 10.02 8.50
C ALA A 60 3.30 8.82 8.34
N PRO A 61 2.04 9.07 7.96
CA PRO A 61 1.09 7.97 7.75
C PRO A 61 1.47 7.15 6.52
N ILE A 62 1.52 5.83 6.69
CA ILE A 62 1.85 4.88 5.63
C ILE A 62 0.81 3.77 5.65
N VAL A 63 0.34 3.36 4.46
CA VAL A 63 -0.51 2.18 4.31
C VAL A 63 0.19 1.23 3.35
N VAL A 64 0.40 0.00 3.80
CA VAL A 64 0.92 -1.08 2.97
C VAL A 64 -0.21 -1.99 2.54
N TYR A 65 -0.12 -2.55 1.34
CA TYR A 65 -1.13 -3.51 0.86
C TYR A 65 -0.49 -4.50 -0.11
N CYS A 66 -1.20 -5.61 -0.33
CA CYS A 66 -0.84 -6.56 -1.38
C CYS A 66 -2.08 -6.94 -2.18
N ALA A 67 -2.18 -8.16 -2.71
CA ALA A 67 -3.22 -8.50 -3.66
C ALA A 67 -4.59 -8.71 -3.01
N ASN A 68 -4.64 -9.42 -1.88
CA ASN A 68 -5.89 -9.82 -1.23
C ASN A 68 -5.65 -10.21 0.23
N GLY A 69 -6.73 -10.56 0.94
CA GLY A 69 -6.65 -10.93 2.34
C GLY A 69 -5.72 -12.11 2.66
N PRO A 70 -5.70 -13.19 1.86
CA PRO A 70 -4.76 -14.30 2.12
C PRO A 70 -3.30 -13.97 1.90
N CYS A 71 -2.98 -12.92 1.16
CA CYS A 71 -1.59 -12.52 0.93
C CYS A 71 -0.97 -11.97 2.21
N LYS A 72 0.24 -12.44 2.55
CA LYS A 72 0.93 -12.05 3.78
C LYS A 72 2.00 -10.98 3.57
N ASN A 73 2.24 -10.57 2.32
CA ASN A 73 3.33 -9.66 2.00
C ASN A 73 3.18 -8.29 2.66
N SER A 74 1.96 -7.76 2.75
CA SER A 74 1.74 -6.46 3.38
C SER A 74 2.02 -6.50 4.87
N GLY A 75 1.64 -7.60 5.55
CA GLY A 75 1.96 -7.76 6.98
C GLY A 75 3.45 -7.86 7.23
N ILE A 76 4.17 -8.55 6.35
CA ILE A 76 5.64 -8.64 6.43
C ILE A 76 6.27 -7.26 6.24
N ALA A 77 5.79 -6.50 5.26
CA ALA A 77 6.26 -5.14 5.00
C ALA A 77 5.98 -4.22 6.18
N GLN A 78 4.78 -4.33 6.77
CA GLN A 78 4.42 -3.54 7.95
C GLN A 78 5.39 -3.79 9.10
N MET A 79 5.70 -5.06 9.37
CA MET A 79 6.65 -5.40 10.43
C MET A 79 8.06 -4.88 10.15
N ALA A 80 8.48 -4.98 8.90
CA ALA A 80 9.81 -4.48 8.50
C ALA A 80 9.91 -2.96 8.70
N LEU A 81 8.87 -2.23 8.33
CA LEU A 81 8.83 -0.78 8.53
C LEU A 81 8.84 -0.43 10.02
N ALA A 82 8.09 -1.15 10.83
CA ALA A 82 8.06 -0.92 12.28
C ALA A 82 9.46 -1.11 12.88
N LYS A 83 10.20 -2.12 12.42
CA LYS A 83 11.58 -2.37 12.90
C LYS A 83 12.52 -1.24 12.51
N LEU A 84 12.25 -0.53 11.43
CA LEU A 84 13.06 0.62 11.00
C LEU A 84 12.70 1.90 11.76
N GLY A 85 11.68 1.87 12.62
CA GLY A 85 11.29 3.02 13.43
C GLY A 85 10.04 3.76 12.96
N TYR A 86 9.39 3.29 11.90
CA TYR A 86 8.15 3.92 11.45
C TYR A 86 7.03 3.62 12.45
N THR A 87 6.34 4.68 12.88
CA THR A 87 5.37 4.59 13.98
C THR A 87 3.91 4.57 13.54
N ASN A 88 3.63 4.86 12.27
CA ASN A 88 2.25 5.06 11.80
C ASN A 88 2.00 4.28 10.52
N VAL A 89 2.14 2.95 10.60
CA VAL A 89 1.99 2.05 9.46
C VAL A 89 0.76 1.17 9.68
N ARG A 90 -0.14 1.18 8.71
CA ARG A 90 -1.34 0.34 8.71
C ARG A 90 -1.32 -0.61 7.51
N ASP A 91 -1.95 -1.75 7.66
CA ASP A 91 -2.09 -2.77 6.62
C ASP A 91 -3.50 -2.73 6.06
N TYR A 92 -3.63 -2.37 4.78
CA TYR A 92 -4.88 -2.53 4.04
C TYR A 92 -4.98 -4.01 3.68
N HIS A 93 -5.46 -4.78 4.63
CA HIS A 93 -5.44 -6.23 4.59
C HIS A 93 -6.23 -6.81 3.42
N ASP A 94 -7.38 -6.23 3.09
CA ASP A 94 -8.22 -6.74 2.00
C ASP A 94 -7.58 -6.56 0.63
N GLY A 95 -6.68 -5.61 0.49
CA GLY A 95 -5.78 -5.53 -0.63
C GLY A 95 -6.37 -5.01 -1.94
N LYS A 96 -5.54 -5.08 -2.98
CA LYS A 96 -5.86 -4.51 -4.29
C LYS A 96 -7.12 -5.09 -4.92
N ASN A 97 -7.37 -6.38 -4.73
CA ASN A 97 -8.56 -7.02 -5.32
C ASN A 97 -9.85 -6.46 -4.71
N ASP A 98 -9.86 -6.18 -3.40
CA ASP A 98 -11.01 -5.55 -2.77
C ASP A 98 -11.30 -4.17 -3.35
N TRP A 99 -10.25 -3.37 -3.56
CA TRP A 99 -10.36 -2.05 -4.16
C TRP A 99 -10.93 -2.14 -5.58
N ARG A 100 -10.42 -3.09 -6.37
CA ARG A 100 -10.89 -3.31 -7.74
C ARG A 100 -12.35 -3.75 -7.77
N GLU A 101 -12.73 -4.68 -6.91
CA GLU A 101 -14.10 -5.21 -6.86
C GLU A 101 -15.12 -4.15 -6.45
N ALA A 102 -14.69 -3.15 -5.69
CA ALA A 102 -15.52 -2.03 -5.32
C ALA A 102 -15.71 -1.01 -6.46
N GLY A 103 -15.06 -1.23 -7.60
CA GLY A 103 -15.15 -0.32 -8.75
C GLY A 103 -14.32 0.94 -8.61
N LEU A 104 -13.37 0.96 -7.67
CA LEU A 104 -12.52 2.13 -7.45
C LEU A 104 -11.37 2.18 -8.47
N PRO A 105 -10.87 3.38 -8.80
CA PRO A 105 -9.89 3.52 -9.88
C PRO A 105 -8.53 2.90 -9.52
N LEU A 106 -7.88 2.37 -10.53
CA LEU A 106 -6.52 1.84 -10.45
C LEU A 106 -5.68 2.52 -11.54
N GLN A 107 -4.37 2.53 -11.34
CA GLN A 107 -3.40 3.01 -12.33
C GLN A 107 -2.53 1.84 -12.78
N GLY A 108 -1.88 1.97 -13.93
CA GLY A 108 -1.00 0.94 -14.48
C GLY A 108 -1.44 0.50 -15.86
N GLN A 109 -0.60 -0.29 -16.54
CA GLN A 109 -0.84 -0.69 -17.92
C GLN A 109 -2.09 -1.55 -18.08
N GLY A 110 -2.26 -2.54 -17.19
CA GLY A 110 -3.42 -3.41 -17.22
C GLY A 110 -4.70 -2.69 -16.86
N ALA A 111 -4.62 -1.71 -15.97
CA ALA A 111 -5.78 -0.88 -15.60
C ALA A 111 -6.25 -0.05 -16.77
N LEU A 112 -5.33 0.54 -17.53
CA LEU A 112 -5.66 1.32 -18.71
C LEU A 112 -6.33 0.45 -19.78
N GLU A 113 -5.82 -0.76 -20.00
CA GLU A 113 -6.42 -1.68 -20.96
C GLU A 113 -7.83 -2.08 -20.57
N LYS A 114 -8.07 -2.28 -19.28
CA LYS A 114 -9.38 -2.70 -18.78
C LYS A 114 -10.41 -1.58 -18.80
N THR A 115 -9.98 -0.33 -18.78
CA THR A 115 -10.86 0.82 -18.80
C THR A 115 -11.14 1.34 -20.21
N ALA A 116 -10.43 0.83 -21.17
CA ALA A 116 -10.63 1.19 -22.59
C ALA A 116 -11.89 0.46 -23.22
#